data_1c88f55b1417f0ea70c98d5b25637da5
#
_entry.id   1c88f55b1417f0ea70c98d5b25637da5
#
_cell.length_a   1.000
_cell.length_b   1.000
_cell.length_c   1.000
_cell.angle_alpha   90.00
_cell.angle_beta   90.00
_cell.angle_gamma   90.00
#
_symmetry.space_group_name_H-M   'P 1'
#
loop_
_entity.id
_entity.type
_entity.pdbx_description
1 polymer ?
#
loop_
_entity_poly.entity_id
_entity_poly.type
_entity_poly.pdbx_seq_one_letter_code
_entity_poly.pdbx_strand_id
1 'polypeptide(L)'
;MSDNVSYFNTYYSASRFDIGKKPELEWFYKTYKGYMYARLQQMFSYRNLPDTIPSEMLEFYLLSNGLSFVTEYEGNIYAFQGGLGGEPDPYYRPTKFTIANPALKMSKVCDIKTDGILCKNDKMWLGLDALVSRYAYLMATNLITLNVVDIMLRCIALLSAPDDKTKKSAEVYLEKLVKGEFGVIGDNPFFEGIKMQTVPSSNGSYLTQFIELHQYYKGSFYNEIGLN
;
A
#
# COMPACT_ATOMS: atom_id res chain seq x y z
N MET A 1 12.90 13.68 15.08
CA MET A 1 11.79 13.48 16.03
C MET A 1 10.55 13.29 15.19
N SER A 2 9.93 12.15 15.14
CA SER A 2 8.55 11.98 14.65
C SER A 2 8.19 10.80 13.75
N ASP A 3 9.11 10.04 13.19
CA ASP A 3 8.67 9.13 12.11
C ASP A 3 8.04 7.81 12.59
N ASN A 4 8.27 7.39 13.84
CA ASN A 4 7.74 6.11 14.35
C ASN A 4 6.29 6.15 14.86
N VAL A 5 5.79 7.31 15.29
CA VAL A 5 4.36 7.50 15.61
C VAL A 5 3.51 7.49 14.33
N SER A 6 4.15 7.71 13.19
CA SER A 6 3.53 7.86 11.89
C SER A 6 3.02 6.54 11.30
N TYR A 7 3.59 5.36 11.63
CA TYR A 7 3.17 4.11 10.98
C TYR A 7 1.70 3.77 11.24
N PHE A 8 1.28 3.71 12.51
CA PHE A 8 -0.13 3.46 12.82
C PHE A 8 -1.03 4.57 12.30
N ASN A 9 -0.66 5.84 12.48
CA ASN A 9 -1.44 6.97 11.97
C ASN A 9 -1.48 7.01 10.45
N THR A 10 -0.40 6.66 9.78
CA THR A 10 -0.33 6.63 8.31
C THR A 10 -1.23 5.52 7.75
N TYR A 11 -1.17 4.31 8.30
CA TYR A 11 -2.03 3.21 7.87
C TYR A 11 -3.48 3.41 8.30
N TYR A 12 -3.72 3.94 9.49
CA TYR A 12 -5.06 4.26 9.96
C TYR A 12 -5.72 5.37 9.15
N SER A 13 -4.99 6.41 8.76
CA SER A 13 -5.49 7.46 7.88
C SER A 13 -5.71 6.95 6.44
N ALA A 14 -4.86 6.05 5.95
CA ALA A 14 -5.03 5.43 4.63
C ALA A 14 -6.24 4.48 4.56
N SER A 15 -6.72 3.95 5.70
CA SER A 15 -7.92 3.10 5.74
C SER A 15 -9.24 3.86 5.54
N ARG A 16 -9.22 5.19 5.63
CA ARG A 16 -10.41 6.03 5.40
C ARG A 16 -10.50 6.43 3.95
N PHE A 17 -11.46 5.83 3.25
CA PHE A 17 -11.78 6.22 1.88
C PHE A 17 -12.72 7.44 1.89
N ASP A 18 -12.26 8.55 1.32
CA ASP A 18 -13.07 9.75 1.12
C ASP A 18 -13.48 9.82 -0.36
N ILE A 19 -14.76 9.58 -0.64
CA ILE A 19 -15.32 9.59 -1.99
C ILE A 19 -15.16 10.97 -2.66
N GLY A 20 -15.07 12.06 -1.86
CA GLY A 20 -14.89 13.42 -2.36
C GLY A 20 -13.48 13.73 -2.86
N LYS A 21 -12.50 12.90 -2.55
CA LYS A 21 -11.09 13.05 -2.97
C LYS A 21 -10.72 12.00 -4.00
N LYS A 22 -10.07 12.43 -5.08
CA LYS A 22 -9.48 11.47 -6.04
C LYS A 22 -8.40 10.68 -5.33
N PRO A 23 -8.48 9.34 -5.31
CA PRO A 23 -7.44 8.52 -4.69
C PRO A 23 -6.15 8.66 -5.51
N GLU A 24 -5.07 9.03 -4.83
CA GLU A 24 -3.74 9.16 -5.41
C GLU A 24 -2.96 7.84 -5.29
N LEU A 25 -1.93 7.66 -6.11
CA LEU A 25 -1.07 6.49 -6.09
C LEU A 25 -0.53 6.19 -4.69
N GLU A 26 -0.12 7.23 -3.97
CA GLU A 26 0.41 7.12 -2.62
C GLU A 26 -0.61 6.53 -1.64
N TRP A 27 -1.88 6.91 -1.78
CA TRP A 27 -2.95 6.36 -0.94
C TRP A 27 -3.16 4.87 -1.20
N PHE A 28 -3.25 4.44 -2.46
CA PHE A 28 -3.36 3.02 -2.81
C PHE A 28 -2.15 2.22 -2.35
N TYR A 29 -0.95 2.76 -2.56
CA TYR A 29 0.30 2.13 -2.12
C TYR A 29 0.31 1.91 -0.61
N LYS A 30 0.01 2.93 0.20
CA LYS A 30 -0.06 2.82 1.66
C LYS A 30 -1.12 1.81 2.11
N THR A 31 -2.28 1.81 1.45
CA THR A 31 -3.38 0.88 1.75
C THR A 31 -2.95 -0.57 1.49
N TYR A 32 -2.36 -0.85 0.32
CA TYR A 32 -1.88 -2.20 0.02
C TYR A 32 -0.73 -2.62 0.93
N LYS A 33 0.20 -1.73 1.19
CA LYS A 33 1.33 -2.00 2.10
C LYS A 33 0.83 -2.38 3.50
N GLY A 34 -0.09 -1.59 4.06
CA GLY A 34 -0.70 -1.88 5.36
C GLY A 34 -1.49 -3.20 5.37
N TYR A 35 -2.28 -3.45 4.31
CA TYR A 35 -3.01 -4.70 4.16
C TYR A 35 -2.08 -5.92 4.11
N MET A 36 -0.97 -5.85 3.37
CA MET A 36 -0.02 -6.94 3.25
C MET A 36 0.66 -7.23 4.60
N TYR A 37 1.08 -6.20 5.33
CA TYR A 37 1.62 -6.38 6.69
C TYR A 37 0.60 -7.01 7.64
N ALA A 38 -0.64 -6.52 7.63
CA ALA A 38 -1.69 -7.09 8.47
C ALA A 38 -1.95 -8.57 8.17
N ARG A 39 -1.87 -8.97 6.90
CA ARG A 39 -1.98 -10.38 6.51
C ARG A 39 -0.79 -11.21 6.96
N LEU A 40 0.43 -10.70 6.80
CA LEU A 40 1.64 -11.40 7.26
C LEU A 40 1.62 -11.60 8.77
N GLN A 41 1.29 -10.58 9.55
CA GLN A 41 1.19 -10.67 11.01
C GLN A 41 0.18 -11.73 11.48
N GLN A 42 -0.90 -11.95 10.73
CA GLN A 42 -1.91 -12.98 11.06
C GLN A 42 -1.44 -14.42 10.80
N MET A 43 -0.34 -14.61 10.08
CA MET A 43 0.19 -15.94 9.75
C MET A 43 1.09 -16.52 10.84
N PHE A 44 1.53 -15.69 11.77
CA PHE A 44 2.45 -16.08 12.83
C PHE A 44 1.80 -15.94 14.20
N SER A 45 2.13 -16.87 15.09
CA SER A 45 1.71 -16.83 16.48
C SER A 45 2.87 -17.20 17.39
N TYR A 46 3.01 -16.46 18.46
CA TYR A 46 4.04 -16.69 19.48
C TYR A 46 3.42 -17.36 20.70
N ARG A 47 4.18 -18.24 21.36
CA ARG A 47 3.78 -18.87 22.63
C ARG A 47 4.75 -18.44 23.72
N ASN A 48 4.21 -18.23 24.93
CA ASN A 48 5.00 -17.88 26.11
C ASN A 48 5.82 -16.58 25.97
N LEU A 49 5.31 -15.59 25.20
CA LEU A 49 5.89 -14.26 25.26
C LEU A 49 5.62 -13.62 26.63
N PRO A 50 6.55 -12.81 27.14
CA PRO A 50 6.27 -11.92 28.25
C PRO A 50 5.08 -10.99 27.94
N ASP A 51 4.24 -10.68 28.94
CA ASP A 51 3.07 -9.80 28.78
C ASP A 51 3.45 -8.38 28.30
N THR A 52 4.69 -7.98 28.52
CA THR A 52 5.25 -6.69 28.09
C THR A 52 5.65 -6.66 26.61
N ILE A 53 5.59 -7.78 25.89
CA ILE A 53 5.90 -7.88 24.47
C ILE A 53 4.63 -8.25 23.69
N PRO A 54 3.90 -7.30 23.13
CA PRO A 54 2.79 -7.60 22.24
C PRO A 54 3.29 -8.36 21.01
N SER A 55 2.68 -9.51 20.71
CA SER A 55 3.10 -10.39 19.62
C SER A 55 3.07 -9.68 18.26
N GLU A 56 2.06 -8.87 18.03
CA GLU A 56 1.89 -8.08 16.81
C GLU A 56 3.01 -7.05 16.63
N MET A 57 3.54 -6.48 17.71
CA MET A 57 4.63 -5.50 17.62
C MET A 57 5.97 -6.19 17.36
N LEU A 58 6.22 -7.31 18.01
CA LEU A 58 7.42 -8.12 17.75
C LEU A 58 7.46 -8.54 16.28
N GLU A 59 6.36 -9.10 15.79
CA GLU A 59 6.23 -9.53 14.40
C GLU A 59 6.39 -8.36 13.44
N PHE A 60 5.78 -7.22 13.73
CA PHE A 60 5.93 -6.02 12.92
C PHE A 60 7.40 -5.58 12.80
N TYR A 61 8.17 -5.60 13.90
CA TYR A 61 9.59 -5.25 13.85
C TYR A 61 10.39 -6.25 13.02
N LEU A 62 10.12 -7.54 13.17
CA LEU A 62 10.77 -8.59 12.39
C LEU A 62 10.44 -8.48 10.90
N LEU A 63 9.18 -8.25 10.56
CA LEU A 63 8.75 -8.10 9.17
C LEU A 63 9.27 -6.81 8.52
N SER A 64 9.21 -5.68 9.24
CA SER A 64 9.57 -4.38 8.66
C SER A 64 11.08 -4.15 8.62
N ASN A 65 11.77 -4.39 9.72
CA ASN A 65 13.19 -4.08 9.88
C ASN A 65 14.10 -5.32 9.80
N GLY A 66 13.53 -6.52 9.83
CA GLY A 66 14.25 -7.78 9.82
C GLY A 66 14.80 -8.19 11.18
N LEU A 67 14.67 -7.34 12.19
CA LEU A 67 15.26 -7.61 13.52
C LEU A 67 14.54 -6.83 14.62
N SER A 68 14.64 -7.38 15.84
CA SER A 68 14.24 -6.75 17.10
C SER A 68 15.22 -7.15 18.20
N PHE A 69 15.49 -6.26 19.15
CA PHE A 69 16.37 -6.57 20.28
C PHE A 69 15.54 -6.70 21.55
N VAL A 70 15.63 -7.85 22.16
CA VAL A 70 14.92 -8.18 23.41
C VAL A 70 15.89 -8.03 24.57
N THR A 71 15.59 -7.12 25.49
CA THR A 71 16.41 -6.87 26.68
C THR A 71 15.53 -6.49 27.87
N GLU A 72 16.11 -6.59 29.05
CA GLU A 72 15.51 -6.16 30.31
C GLU A 72 15.66 -4.65 30.50
N TYR A 73 14.59 -4.02 30.97
CA TYR A 73 14.59 -2.63 31.43
C TYR A 73 13.63 -2.47 32.61
N GLU A 74 14.14 -1.94 33.74
CA GLU A 74 13.39 -1.73 34.99
C GLU A 74 12.63 -2.98 35.47
N GLY A 75 13.26 -4.16 35.39
CA GLY A 75 12.68 -5.43 35.84
C GLY A 75 11.69 -6.08 34.87
N ASN A 76 11.48 -5.50 33.70
CA ASN A 76 10.60 -6.04 32.65
C ASN A 76 11.37 -6.32 31.37
N ILE A 77 10.90 -7.30 30.60
CA ILE A 77 11.48 -7.67 29.33
C ILE A 77 10.70 -7.00 28.19
N TYR A 78 11.39 -6.27 27.32
CA TYR A 78 10.80 -5.61 26.18
C TYR A 78 11.50 -6.00 24.88
N ALA A 79 10.74 -5.96 23.76
CA ALA A 79 11.26 -6.03 22.42
C ALA A 79 11.37 -4.62 21.84
N PHE A 80 12.57 -4.23 21.43
CA PHE A 80 12.84 -2.88 20.93
C PHE A 80 13.17 -2.88 19.46
N GLN A 81 12.70 -1.84 18.78
CA GLN A 81 13.22 -1.42 17.50
C GLN A 81 14.46 -0.53 17.73
N GLY A 82 15.46 -0.61 16.86
CA GLY A 82 16.65 0.20 16.97
C GLY A 82 17.60 0.02 15.81
N GLY A 83 18.84 0.50 15.98
CA GLY A 83 19.87 0.48 14.96
C GLY A 83 21.04 -0.45 15.34
N LEU A 84 21.58 -1.12 14.34
CA LEU A 84 22.81 -1.89 14.46
C LEU A 84 24.03 -0.97 14.37
N GLY A 85 25.09 -1.29 15.12
CA GLY A 85 26.34 -0.52 15.13
C GLY A 85 27.47 -1.23 15.89
N GLY A 86 28.41 -0.43 16.39
CA GLY A 86 29.60 -0.89 17.07
C GLY A 86 30.74 -1.31 16.12
N GLU A 87 31.90 -1.63 16.70
CA GLU A 87 32.99 -2.18 15.91
C GLU A 87 32.62 -3.55 15.37
N PRO A 88 32.81 -3.82 14.07
CA PRO A 88 32.42 -5.09 13.47
C PRO A 88 33.27 -6.24 14.02
N ASP A 89 32.66 -7.42 14.08
CA ASP A 89 33.38 -8.65 14.36
C ASP A 89 34.28 -9.07 13.15
N PRO A 90 35.11 -10.13 13.25
CA PRO A 90 35.94 -10.57 12.11
C PRO A 90 35.18 -10.92 10.83
N TYR A 91 33.88 -11.10 10.91
CA TYR A 91 32.97 -11.35 9.77
C TYR A 91 32.16 -10.12 9.34
N TYR A 92 32.59 -8.92 9.77
CA TYR A 92 31.92 -7.64 9.50
C TYR A 92 30.48 -7.55 10.05
N ARG A 93 30.15 -8.32 11.09
CA ARG A 93 28.83 -8.25 11.72
C ARG A 93 28.82 -7.15 12.80
N PRO A 94 27.74 -6.42 12.94
CA PRO A 94 27.58 -5.44 14.01
C PRO A 94 27.59 -6.13 15.39
N THR A 95 28.20 -5.47 16.36
CA THR A 95 28.33 -5.99 17.73
C THR A 95 27.45 -5.27 18.73
N LYS A 96 26.91 -4.11 18.38
CA LYS A 96 26.07 -3.30 19.26
C LYS A 96 24.72 -2.99 18.63
N PHE A 97 23.72 -2.79 19.51
CA PHE A 97 22.38 -2.39 19.16
C PHE A 97 22.03 -1.10 19.92
N THR A 98 21.60 -0.06 19.22
CA THR A 98 21.20 1.21 19.80
C THR A 98 19.69 1.27 19.91
N ILE A 99 19.20 1.47 21.14
CA ILE A 99 17.79 1.63 21.44
C ILE A 99 17.53 3.11 21.76
N ALA A 100 16.47 3.66 21.17
CA ALA A 100 15.93 4.97 21.55
C ALA A 100 14.41 4.84 21.67
N ASN A 101 13.90 4.84 22.90
CA ASN A 101 12.48 4.75 23.18
C ASN A 101 12.02 5.95 24.01
N PRO A 102 11.38 6.96 23.40
CA PRO A 102 10.92 8.14 24.11
C PRO A 102 9.84 7.87 25.17
N ALA A 103 9.00 6.85 24.97
CA ALA A 103 7.94 6.51 25.93
C ALA A 103 8.51 6.01 27.27
N LEU A 104 9.59 5.24 27.20
CA LEU A 104 10.35 4.77 28.37
C LEU A 104 11.47 5.74 28.79
N LYS A 105 11.61 6.88 28.10
CA LYS A 105 12.73 7.83 28.28
C LYS A 105 14.11 7.13 28.21
N MET A 106 14.20 6.07 27.43
CA MET A 106 15.37 5.20 27.31
C MET A 106 16.18 5.56 26.08
N SER A 107 17.50 5.74 26.28
CA SER A 107 18.50 5.77 25.22
C SER A 107 19.70 4.95 25.67
N LYS A 108 19.91 3.79 25.06
CA LYS A 108 20.94 2.81 25.49
C LYS A 108 21.60 2.18 24.28
N VAL A 109 22.92 1.99 24.39
CA VAL A 109 23.68 1.16 23.45
C VAL A 109 23.97 -0.16 24.15
N CYS A 110 23.45 -1.25 23.62
CA CYS A 110 23.55 -2.60 24.16
C CYS A 110 24.57 -3.43 23.37
N ASP A 111 25.29 -4.30 24.04
CA ASP A 111 26.07 -5.34 23.38
C ASP A 111 25.13 -6.48 22.97
N ILE A 112 25.21 -6.90 21.69
CA ILE A 112 24.31 -7.92 21.14
C ILE A 112 24.47 -9.29 21.81
N LYS A 113 25.65 -9.57 22.37
CA LYS A 113 25.97 -10.89 22.96
C LYS A 113 25.64 -10.98 24.45
N THR A 114 25.72 -9.87 25.18
CA THR A 114 25.67 -9.85 26.64
C THR A 114 24.42 -9.19 27.20
N ASP A 115 23.92 -8.16 26.56
CA ASP A 115 22.88 -7.28 27.13
C ASP A 115 21.44 -7.69 26.75
N GLY A 116 21.30 -8.68 25.88
CA GLY A 116 19.99 -9.16 25.44
C GLY A 116 20.08 -10.16 24.30
N ILE A 117 18.96 -10.32 23.60
CA ILE A 117 18.82 -11.27 22.49
C ILE A 117 18.42 -10.52 21.22
N LEU A 118 19.22 -10.66 20.17
CA LEU A 118 18.86 -10.16 18.85
C LEU A 118 17.96 -11.18 18.13
N CYS A 119 16.67 -10.91 18.08
CA CYS A 119 15.71 -11.64 17.27
C CYS A 119 15.84 -11.21 15.80
N LYS A 120 15.82 -12.16 14.88
CA LYS A 120 16.06 -11.94 13.45
C LYS A 120 14.96 -12.61 12.64
N ASN A 121 14.50 -11.93 11.59
CA ASN A 121 13.55 -12.50 10.66
C ASN A 121 14.20 -13.58 9.77
N ASP A 122 15.42 -13.31 9.31
CA ASP A 122 16.15 -14.18 8.40
C ASP A 122 17.67 -14.19 8.70
N LYS A 123 18.40 -15.01 7.95
CA LYS A 123 19.86 -15.15 8.10
C LYS A 123 20.64 -13.90 7.67
N MET A 124 20.07 -13.05 6.85
CA MET A 124 20.69 -11.82 6.37
C MET A 124 20.28 -10.59 7.21
N TRP A 125 19.40 -10.79 8.21
CA TRP A 125 18.87 -9.74 9.10
C TRP A 125 18.07 -8.68 8.35
N LEU A 126 17.42 -9.10 7.27
CA LEU A 126 16.58 -8.25 6.43
C LEU A 126 15.11 -8.46 6.77
N GLY A 127 14.37 -7.40 6.70
CA GLY A 127 12.91 -7.48 6.74
C GLY A 127 12.32 -7.74 5.36
N LEU A 128 11.02 -7.83 5.32
CA LEU A 128 10.25 -7.97 4.08
C LEU A 128 9.78 -6.62 3.52
N ASP A 129 10.20 -5.48 4.11
CA ASP A 129 9.69 -4.17 3.71
C ASP A 129 9.91 -3.86 2.23
N ALA A 130 11.09 -4.17 1.70
CA ALA A 130 11.40 -3.96 0.29
C ALA A 130 10.49 -4.80 -0.63
N LEU A 131 10.22 -6.05 -0.24
CA LEU A 131 9.35 -6.96 -0.97
C LEU A 131 7.89 -6.50 -0.91
N VAL A 132 7.39 -6.23 0.29
CA VAL A 132 6.04 -5.70 0.53
C VAL A 132 5.84 -4.40 -0.25
N SER A 133 6.80 -3.47 -0.18
CA SER A 133 6.74 -2.19 -0.88
C SER A 133 6.66 -2.36 -2.39
N ARG A 134 7.44 -3.29 -2.96
CA ARG A 134 7.42 -3.58 -4.40
C ARG A 134 6.04 -4.07 -4.85
N TYR A 135 5.49 -5.07 -4.17
CA TYR A 135 4.19 -5.62 -4.55
C TYR A 135 3.03 -4.65 -4.27
N ALA A 136 3.08 -3.92 -3.17
CA ALA A 136 2.11 -2.87 -2.87
C ALA A 136 2.09 -1.80 -3.98
N TYR A 137 3.25 -1.39 -4.49
CA TYR A 137 3.36 -0.45 -5.59
C TYR A 137 2.79 -1.01 -6.90
N LEU A 138 3.13 -2.25 -7.26
CA LEU A 138 2.60 -2.91 -8.46
C LEU A 138 1.09 -3.05 -8.42
N MET A 139 0.53 -3.42 -7.26
CA MET A 139 -0.92 -3.52 -7.08
C MET A 139 -1.60 -2.16 -7.12
N ALA A 140 -1.00 -1.12 -6.55
CA ALA A 140 -1.51 0.24 -6.57
C ALA A 140 -1.55 0.81 -7.99
N THR A 141 -0.48 0.67 -8.76
CA THR A 141 -0.42 1.13 -10.16
C THR A 141 -1.39 0.38 -11.05
N ASN A 142 -1.52 -0.93 -10.86
CA ASN A 142 -2.49 -1.74 -11.59
C ASN A 142 -3.94 -1.27 -11.31
N LEU A 143 -4.28 -0.97 -10.06
CA LEU A 143 -5.61 -0.50 -9.69
C LEU A 143 -5.93 0.88 -10.30
N ILE A 144 -4.94 1.78 -10.36
CA ILE A 144 -5.11 3.07 -11.05
C ILE A 144 -5.39 2.85 -12.54
N THR A 145 -4.64 1.93 -13.18
CA THR A 145 -4.86 1.60 -14.58
C THR A 145 -6.26 1.04 -14.81
N LEU A 146 -6.73 0.14 -13.95
CA LEU A 146 -8.09 -0.38 -13.99
C LEU A 146 -9.13 0.73 -13.88
N ASN A 147 -8.96 1.69 -12.97
CA ASN A 147 -9.84 2.85 -12.84
C ASN A 147 -9.88 3.69 -14.12
N VAL A 148 -8.72 3.93 -14.75
CA VAL A 148 -8.66 4.67 -16.03
C VAL A 148 -9.37 3.90 -17.13
N VAL A 149 -9.13 2.59 -17.24
CA VAL A 149 -9.81 1.75 -18.24
C VAL A 149 -11.31 1.73 -18.02
N ASP A 150 -11.79 1.65 -16.77
CA ASP A 150 -13.20 1.69 -16.43
C ASP A 150 -13.86 3.04 -16.83
N ILE A 151 -13.16 4.16 -16.60
CA ILE A 151 -13.62 5.49 -17.07
C ILE A 151 -13.67 5.54 -18.60
N MET A 152 -12.63 5.03 -19.27
CA MET A 152 -12.57 5.01 -20.74
C MET A 152 -13.66 4.14 -21.35
N LEU A 153 -14.01 3.02 -20.73
CA LEU A 153 -15.12 2.17 -21.17
C LEU A 153 -16.48 2.85 -21.04
N ARG A 154 -16.64 3.81 -20.13
CA ARG A 154 -17.84 4.65 -19.98
C ARG A 154 -17.88 5.82 -20.97
N CYS A 155 -16.72 6.20 -21.53
CA CYS A 155 -16.66 7.28 -22.50
C CYS A 155 -17.10 6.77 -23.87
N ILE A 156 -18.39 6.97 -24.19
CA ILE A 156 -19.02 6.44 -25.41
C ILE A 156 -18.55 7.22 -26.65
N ALA A 157 -18.31 8.53 -26.52
CA ALA A 157 -17.90 9.39 -27.63
C ALA A 157 -17.27 10.70 -27.14
N LEU A 158 -16.41 11.25 -27.97
CA LEU A 158 -15.98 12.66 -27.88
C LEU A 158 -16.86 13.48 -28.78
N LEU A 159 -17.52 14.47 -28.20
CA LEU A 159 -18.39 15.39 -28.94
C LEU A 159 -17.63 16.71 -29.16
N SER A 160 -17.57 17.15 -30.42
CA SER A 160 -17.05 18.46 -30.77
C SER A 160 -18.22 19.32 -31.26
N ALA A 161 -18.39 20.48 -30.65
CA ALA A 161 -19.46 21.44 -31.00
C ALA A 161 -18.85 22.73 -31.52
N PRO A 162 -19.42 23.32 -32.58
CA PRO A 162 -18.90 24.53 -33.23
C PRO A 162 -19.19 25.83 -32.44
N ASP A 163 -20.16 25.80 -31.53
CA ASP A 163 -20.59 26.97 -30.76
C ASP A 163 -21.06 26.60 -29.35
N ASP A 164 -21.17 27.61 -28.46
CA ASP A 164 -21.51 27.43 -27.05
C ASP A 164 -22.95 26.92 -26.84
N LYS A 165 -23.87 27.19 -27.73
CA LYS A 165 -25.26 26.71 -27.64
C LYS A 165 -25.31 25.22 -27.91
N THR A 166 -24.63 24.76 -28.95
CA THR A 166 -24.51 23.35 -29.32
C THR A 166 -23.74 22.57 -28.24
N LYS A 167 -22.70 23.19 -27.63
CA LYS A 167 -21.96 22.62 -26.51
C LYS A 167 -22.87 22.36 -25.30
N LYS A 168 -23.68 23.34 -24.87
CA LYS A 168 -24.63 23.17 -23.75
C LYS A 168 -25.64 22.05 -24.03
N SER A 169 -26.14 21.97 -25.26
CA SER A 169 -27.06 20.89 -25.66
C SER A 169 -26.40 19.51 -25.61
N ALA A 170 -25.10 19.42 -25.98
CA ALA A 170 -24.31 18.20 -25.86
C ALA A 170 -24.07 17.80 -24.40
N GLU A 171 -23.82 18.76 -23.52
CA GLU A 171 -23.67 18.52 -22.08
C GLU A 171 -24.95 17.93 -21.48
N VAL A 172 -26.12 18.50 -21.79
CA VAL A 172 -27.44 17.98 -21.36
C VAL A 172 -27.69 16.57 -21.91
N TYR A 173 -27.28 16.33 -23.17
CA TYR A 173 -27.37 14.99 -23.77
C TYR A 173 -26.53 13.95 -23.00
N LEU A 174 -25.29 14.30 -22.70
CA LEU A 174 -24.38 13.42 -21.92
C LEU A 174 -24.90 13.16 -20.50
N GLU A 175 -25.43 14.19 -19.82
CA GLU A 175 -26.03 14.04 -18.51
C GLU A 175 -27.20 13.04 -18.51
N LYS A 176 -28.05 13.08 -19.53
CA LYS A 176 -29.17 12.13 -19.68
C LYS A 176 -28.70 10.72 -19.94
N LEU A 177 -27.66 10.54 -20.78
CA LEU A 177 -27.06 9.22 -21.01
C LEU A 177 -26.47 8.65 -19.72
N VAL A 178 -25.76 9.46 -18.93
CA VAL A 178 -25.19 9.04 -17.64
C VAL A 178 -26.29 8.63 -16.65
N LYS A 179 -27.45 9.30 -16.69
CA LYS A 179 -28.61 8.95 -15.86
C LYS A 179 -29.39 7.74 -16.37
N GLY A 180 -28.99 7.16 -17.53
CA GLY A 180 -29.65 5.99 -18.11
C GLY A 180 -30.98 6.30 -18.81
N GLU A 181 -31.21 7.56 -19.18
CA GLU A 181 -32.41 7.96 -19.94
C GLU A 181 -32.28 7.53 -21.41
N PHE A 182 -33.17 6.63 -21.85
CA PHE A 182 -33.25 6.18 -23.24
C PHE A 182 -34.16 7.13 -24.03
N GLY A 183 -33.68 7.60 -25.16
CA GLY A 183 -34.47 8.42 -26.09
C GLY A 183 -34.30 9.91 -25.88
N VAL A 184 -33.15 10.44 -26.28
CA VAL A 184 -32.97 11.90 -26.37
C VAL A 184 -33.38 12.37 -27.75
N ILE A 185 -34.38 13.27 -27.82
CA ILE A 185 -34.81 13.94 -29.04
C ILE A 185 -34.01 15.22 -29.16
N GLY A 186 -33.25 15.38 -30.22
CA GLY A 186 -32.52 16.61 -30.57
C GLY A 186 -33.02 17.18 -31.88
N ASP A 187 -32.87 18.49 -32.07
CA ASP A 187 -33.17 19.15 -33.34
C ASP A 187 -32.12 18.80 -34.42
N ASN A 188 -32.53 18.83 -35.70
CA ASN A 188 -31.61 18.55 -36.84
C ASN A 188 -30.29 19.34 -36.78
N PRO A 189 -30.28 20.65 -36.45
CA PRO A 189 -29.03 21.40 -36.32
C PRO A 189 -28.09 20.85 -35.24
N PHE A 190 -28.63 20.20 -34.22
CA PHE A 190 -27.83 19.56 -33.17
C PHE A 190 -27.05 18.35 -33.71
N PHE A 191 -27.71 17.52 -34.52
CA PHE A 191 -27.05 16.31 -35.08
C PHE A 191 -26.09 16.66 -36.23
N GLU A 192 -26.37 17.70 -37.01
CA GLU A 192 -25.48 18.17 -38.10
C GLU A 192 -24.27 18.95 -37.59
N GLY A 193 -24.42 19.67 -36.46
CA GLY A 193 -23.34 20.47 -35.86
C GLY A 193 -22.37 19.68 -34.99
N ILE A 194 -22.74 18.53 -34.50
CA ILE A 194 -21.88 17.71 -33.60
C ILE A 194 -21.10 16.67 -34.38
N LYS A 195 -19.77 16.80 -34.37
CA LYS A 195 -18.91 15.74 -34.84
C LYS A 195 -18.69 14.74 -33.71
N MET A 196 -19.23 13.54 -33.85
CA MET A 196 -19.01 12.45 -32.94
C MET A 196 -17.73 11.71 -33.39
N GLN A 197 -16.71 11.82 -32.56
CA GLN A 197 -15.51 11.01 -32.72
C GLN A 197 -15.61 9.82 -31.76
N THR A 198 -15.80 8.62 -32.31
CA THR A 198 -15.75 7.40 -31.50
C THR A 198 -14.36 7.28 -30.91
N VAL A 199 -14.28 7.24 -29.60
CA VAL A 199 -13.03 6.85 -28.93
C VAL A 199 -12.76 5.41 -29.35
N PRO A 200 -11.55 5.08 -29.85
CA PRO A 200 -11.22 3.70 -30.15
C PRO A 200 -11.59 2.85 -28.91
N SER A 201 -12.60 2.02 -29.06
CA SER A 201 -12.98 1.10 -27.99
C SER A 201 -11.77 0.20 -27.73
N SER A 202 -11.07 0.46 -26.64
CA SER A 202 -10.11 -0.52 -26.14
C SER A 202 -10.93 -1.78 -25.90
N ASN A 203 -10.65 -2.83 -26.69
CA ASN A 203 -11.35 -4.10 -26.56
C ASN A 203 -11.34 -4.52 -25.09
N GLY A 204 -12.52 -4.88 -24.54
CA GLY A 204 -12.66 -5.26 -23.13
C GLY A 204 -11.76 -6.44 -22.69
N SER A 205 -11.02 -7.06 -23.62
CA SER A 205 -9.97 -8.03 -23.34
C SER A 205 -8.85 -7.51 -22.41
N TYR A 206 -8.54 -6.24 -22.46
CA TYR A 206 -7.52 -5.65 -21.56
C TYR A 206 -7.96 -5.63 -20.10
N LEU A 207 -9.25 -5.45 -19.82
CA LEU A 207 -9.76 -5.43 -18.45
C LEU A 207 -9.51 -6.78 -17.76
N THR A 208 -9.82 -7.88 -18.43
CA THR A 208 -9.56 -9.23 -17.92
C THR A 208 -8.07 -9.44 -17.64
N GLN A 209 -7.19 -9.02 -18.56
CA GLN A 209 -5.75 -9.13 -18.39
C GLN A 209 -5.24 -8.34 -17.17
N PHE A 210 -5.76 -7.13 -16.90
CA PHE A 210 -5.38 -6.37 -15.71
C PHE A 210 -5.89 -6.99 -14.42
N ILE A 211 -7.07 -7.61 -14.44
CA ILE A 211 -7.60 -8.37 -13.29
C ILE A 211 -6.73 -9.60 -13.02
N GLU A 212 -6.38 -10.36 -14.05
CA GLU A 212 -5.48 -11.51 -13.94
C GLU A 212 -4.10 -11.09 -13.43
N LEU A 213 -3.54 -9.99 -13.94
CA LEU A 213 -2.27 -9.42 -13.49
C LEU A 213 -2.33 -9.04 -12.00
N HIS A 214 -3.45 -8.49 -11.52
CA HIS A 214 -3.64 -8.17 -10.11
C HIS A 214 -3.60 -9.42 -9.23
N GLN A 215 -4.26 -10.50 -9.66
CA GLN A 215 -4.23 -11.78 -8.95
C GLN A 215 -2.84 -12.42 -9.01
N TYR A 216 -2.16 -12.30 -10.14
CA TYR A 216 -0.78 -12.75 -10.29
C TYR A 216 0.15 -12.05 -9.29
N TYR A 217 0.06 -10.73 -9.12
CA TYR A 217 0.87 -10.02 -8.13
C TYR A 217 0.62 -10.51 -6.71
N LYS A 218 -0.65 -10.76 -6.34
CA LYS A 218 -0.97 -11.35 -5.04
C LYS A 218 -0.35 -12.73 -4.85
N GLY A 219 -0.53 -13.61 -5.83
CA GLY A 219 0.03 -14.97 -5.78
C GLY A 219 1.55 -14.96 -5.73
N SER A 220 2.20 -14.16 -6.58
CA SER A 220 3.65 -14.03 -6.63
C SER A 220 4.24 -13.52 -5.31
N PHE A 221 3.57 -12.57 -4.65
CA PHE A 221 3.99 -12.10 -3.33
C PHE A 221 4.07 -13.24 -2.31
N TYR A 222 3.01 -14.04 -2.20
CA TYR A 222 2.99 -15.17 -1.25
C TYR A 222 4.00 -16.25 -1.62
N ASN A 223 4.18 -16.53 -2.91
CA ASN A 223 5.18 -17.50 -3.37
C ASN A 223 6.61 -17.05 -3.03
N GLU A 224 6.95 -15.75 -3.19
CA GLU A 224 8.29 -15.24 -2.89
C GLU A 224 8.64 -15.30 -1.39
N ILE A 225 7.64 -15.21 -0.50
CA ILE A 225 7.84 -15.39 0.94
C ILE A 225 7.74 -16.87 1.39
N GLY A 226 7.57 -17.80 0.45
CA GLY A 226 7.52 -19.24 0.71
C GLY A 226 6.17 -19.76 1.22
N LEU A 227 5.10 -19.01 1.02
CA LEU A 227 3.74 -19.40 1.35
C LEU A 227 3.02 -19.86 0.07
N ASN A 228 2.93 -21.16 -0.12
CA ASN A 228 2.23 -21.80 -1.26
C ASN A 228 0.84 -22.29 -0.85
#